data_31a51dec6c285a4b92121cd9c9a08da0
#
_entry.id   31a51dec6c285a4b92121cd9c9a08da0
#
_cell.length_a   1.000
_cell.length_b   1.000
_cell.length_c   1.000
_cell.angle_alpha   90.00
_cell.angle_beta   90.00
_cell.angle_gamma   90.00
#
_symmetry.space_group_name_H-M   'P 1'
#
loop_
_entity.id
_entity.type
_entity.pdbx_description
1 polymer ?
#
loop_
_entity_poly.entity_id
_entity_poly.type
_entity_poly.pdbx_seq_one_letter_code
_entity_poly.pdbx_strand_id
1 'polypeptide(L)'
;MTNNNHMSPPKSHPHAENKGSTLRLVAWETTRNCNLSCIHCRASATKGPYTNELDTKTSLLLLDQIAEVGQPIIILTGGEPLLRPDIFEIARYGTDKGLRMVMAPNGTLITEQSAKKMADSGIKRISVSLDGATKESHDSFRGVDGAFEGALRGIAFAKESGIEFQINTTITKANLDQIPKIQELAVNLGAVAHHIFLLVPTGRGKYILDQEISSEEYERTLNWFYDQREKTPLQLKATCAPHYYRILRQRAKKEGKSVSFKTHGLDAVTRGCLGGTGFCFISHRGIVQPCGFLQVNCGEVTKTPFADIWNNSEVFLSLRDFSKLKGKCGKCEFRKVCGGCRARAYEATGDFLAEEPLCSYQPNA
;
A
#
# COMPACT_ATOMS: atom_id res chain seq x y z
N MET A 1 -26.56 -9.13 -20.93
CA MET A 1 -26.20 -7.80 -21.46
C MET A 1 -25.06 -7.29 -20.58
N THR A 2 -23.84 -7.38 -21.08
CA THR A 2 -22.60 -7.13 -20.34
C THR A 2 -22.27 -5.63 -20.43
N ASN A 3 -22.42 -4.93 -19.31
CA ASN A 3 -21.96 -3.53 -19.20
C ASN A 3 -20.44 -3.48 -19.02
N ASN A 4 -19.73 -3.28 -20.12
CA ASN A 4 -18.32 -2.90 -20.12
C ASN A 4 -18.20 -1.41 -19.72
N ASN A 5 -18.00 -1.13 -18.44
CA ASN A 5 -17.56 0.20 -18.00
C ASN A 5 -16.06 0.37 -18.34
N HIS A 6 -15.80 0.91 -19.52
CA HIS A 6 -14.47 1.38 -19.92
C HIS A 6 -14.08 2.58 -19.04
N MET A 7 -13.16 2.37 -18.10
CA MET A 7 -12.43 3.49 -17.48
C MET A 7 -11.54 4.11 -18.56
N SER A 8 -11.92 5.30 -19.02
CA SER A 8 -11.08 6.14 -19.87
C SER A 8 -9.81 6.55 -19.10
N PRO A 9 -8.65 6.62 -19.76
CA PRO A 9 -7.44 7.13 -19.13
C PRO A 9 -7.65 8.59 -18.69
N PRO A 10 -7.07 9.03 -17.57
CA PRO A 10 -7.20 10.41 -17.12
C PRO A 10 -6.63 11.34 -18.18
N LYS A 11 -7.41 12.38 -18.54
CA LYS A 11 -6.98 13.42 -19.48
C LYS A 11 -5.75 14.13 -18.90
N SER A 12 -4.66 14.15 -19.66
CA SER A 12 -3.48 14.92 -19.35
C SER A 12 -3.80 16.41 -19.52
N HIS A 13 -3.84 17.14 -18.42
CA HIS A 13 -3.82 18.61 -18.47
C HIS A 13 -2.38 19.08 -18.75
N PRO A 14 -2.16 20.09 -19.61
CA PRO A 14 -0.84 20.64 -19.86
C PRO A 14 -0.46 21.54 -18.67
N HIS A 15 0.32 21.01 -17.75
CA HIS A 15 1.01 21.80 -16.74
C HIS A 15 2.51 21.76 -16.98
N ALA A 16 3.10 22.94 -16.84
CA ALA A 16 4.51 23.28 -16.98
C ALA A 16 5.49 22.12 -16.75
N GLU A 17 6.59 22.14 -17.50
CA GLU A 17 7.74 21.25 -17.38
C GLU A 17 8.25 21.14 -15.94
N ASN A 18 7.59 20.28 -15.17
CA ASN A 18 8.01 19.96 -13.82
C ASN A 18 8.93 18.74 -13.91
N LYS A 19 10.24 18.96 -13.76
CA LYS A 19 11.28 17.92 -13.67
C LYS A 19 11.11 16.98 -12.46
N GLY A 20 9.98 17.05 -11.74
CA GLY A 20 9.64 16.25 -10.56
C GLY A 20 8.89 14.97 -10.92
N SER A 21 9.07 13.93 -10.13
CA SER A 21 8.25 12.70 -10.20
C SER A 21 6.79 13.00 -9.88
N THR A 22 5.85 12.49 -10.68
CA THR A 22 4.41 12.67 -10.45
C THR A 22 3.99 11.93 -9.20
N LEU A 23 3.50 12.63 -8.19
CA LEU A 23 2.90 12.05 -6.99
C LEU A 23 1.56 11.37 -7.37
N ARG A 24 1.45 10.07 -7.11
CA ARG A 24 0.27 9.26 -7.47
C ARG A 24 -0.53 8.80 -6.26
N LEU A 25 0.16 8.56 -5.15
CA LEU A 25 -0.41 7.98 -3.94
C LEU A 25 0.21 8.62 -2.71
N VAL A 26 -0.60 8.95 -1.72
CA VAL A 26 -0.18 9.32 -0.37
C VAL A 26 -0.87 8.37 0.60
N ALA A 27 -0.11 7.60 1.37
CA ALA A 27 -0.67 6.91 2.53
C ALA A 27 -0.44 7.78 3.77
N TRP A 28 -1.52 8.13 4.44
CA TRP A 28 -1.48 8.98 5.61
C TRP A 28 -1.96 8.21 6.85
N GLU A 29 -1.05 7.99 7.80
CA GLU A 29 -1.35 7.49 9.14
C GLU A 29 -2.05 8.59 9.93
N THR A 30 -3.38 8.62 9.88
CA THR A 30 -4.20 9.68 10.49
C THR A 30 -4.24 9.61 12.01
N THR A 31 -4.03 8.42 12.55
CA THR A 31 -3.89 8.14 13.98
C THR A 31 -3.02 6.90 14.18
N ARG A 32 -2.35 6.78 15.32
CA ARG A 32 -1.66 5.56 15.72
C ARG A 32 -2.51 4.68 16.67
N ASN A 33 -3.65 5.20 17.14
CA ASN A 33 -4.57 4.45 17.98
C ASN A 33 -5.15 3.25 17.22
N CYS A 34 -5.17 2.07 17.85
CA CYS A 34 -5.69 0.84 17.25
C CYS A 34 -6.33 -0.05 18.30
N ASN A 35 -7.40 -0.71 17.91
CA ASN A 35 -8.08 -1.73 18.74
C ASN A 35 -7.53 -3.15 18.55
N LEU A 36 -6.59 -3.35 17.60
CA LEU A 36 -5.93 -4.63 17.34
C LEU A 36 -4.47 -4.62 17.78
N SER A 37 -3.88 -5.84 17.92
CA SER A 37 -2.49 -6.05 18.37
C SER A 37 -1.68 -6.90 17.38
N CYS A 38 -1.87 -6.69 16.08
CA CYS A 38 -1.27 -7.48 15.00
C CYS A 38 0.24 -7.73 15.21
N ILE A 39 0.67 -8.99 15.03
CA ILE A 39 2.07 -9.41 15.25
C ILE A 39 3.06 -8.73 14.30
N HIS A 40 2.63 -8.38 13.08
CA HIS A 40 3.43 -7.76 12.02
C HIS A 40 3.28 -6.23 11.94
N CYS A 41 2.60 -5.59 12.91
CA CYS A 41 2.21 -4.19 12.80
C CYS A 41 3.41 -3.26 12.57
N ARG A 42 3.46 -2.64 11.41
CA ARG A 42 4.45 -1.65 10.99
C ARG A 42 4.58 -0.48 11.98
N ALA A 43 3.45 0.01 12.46
CA ALA A 43 3.37 1.17 13.35
C ALA A 43 3.64 0.82 14.82
N SER A 44 3.68 -0.46 15.19
CA SER A 44 3.61 -0.90 16.59
C SER A 44 2.43 -0.26 17.32
N ALA A 45 1.32 -0.06 16.61
CA ALA A 45 0.13 0.59 17.12
C ALA A 45 -0.43 -0.16 18.35
N THR A 46 -0.93 0.59 19.31
CA THR A 46 -1.58 0.09 20.52
C THR A 46 -2.84 0.92 20.79
N LYS A 47 -3.61 0.52 21.80
CA LYS A 47 -4.76 1.30 22.26
C LYS A 47 -4.25 2.62 22.86
N GLY A 48 -4.73 3.75 22.26
CA GLY A 48 -4.39 5.11 22.69
C GLY A 48 -5.11 5.56 23.98
N PRO A 49 -5.12 6.85 24.25
CA PRO A 49 -4.89 7.95 23.29
C PRO A 49 -3.41 8.21 22.96
N TYR A 50 -3.15 8.75 21.78
CA TYR A 50 -1.84 9.24 21.38
C TYR A 50 -1.83 10.77 21.41
N THR A 51 -0.75 11.34 21.92
CA THR A 51 -0.47 12.78 21.91
C THR A 51 0.29 13.17 20.63
N ASN A 52 0.23 14.45 20.27
CA ASN A 52 0.96 15.02 19.12
C ASN A 52 0.52 14.46 17.75
N GLU A 53 -0.70 13.96 17.60
CA GLU A 53 -1.30 13.75 16.30
C GLU A 53 -1.69 15.09 15.68
N LEU A 54 -1.69 15.17 14.34
CA LEU A 54 -2.15 16.39 13.65
C LEU A 54 -3.61 16.66 14.04
N ASP A 55 -3.92 17.86 14.48
CA ASP A 55 -5.29 18.30 14.73
C ASP A 55 -6.09 18.43 13.42
N THR A 56 -7.39 18.63 13.52
CA THR A 56 -8.28 18.76 12.35
C THR A 56 -7.81 19.88 11.43
N LYS A 57 -7.51 21.07 11.98
CA LYS A 57 -7.11 22.24 11.18
C LYS A 57 -5.84 21.96 10.38
N THR A 58 -4.82 21.42 11.02
CA THR A 58 -3.54 21.05 10.37
C THR A 58 -3.76 19.95 9.34
N SER A 59 -4.67 19.01 9.61
CA SER A 59 -5.05 17.93 8.72
C SER A 59 -5.69 18.44 7.41
N LEU A 60 -6.58 19.44 7.52
CA LEU A 60 -7.21 20.06 6.35
C LEU A 60 -6.19 20.87 5.54
N LEU A 61 -5.32 21.64 6.19
CA LEU A 61 -4.22 22.36 5.54
C LEU A 61 -3.25 21.40 4.81
N LEU A 62 -2.99 20.23 5.37
CA LEU A 62 -2.18 19.21 4.70
C LEU A 62 -2.82 18.74 3.39
N LEU A 63 -4.13 18.54 3.37
CA LEU A 63 -4.85 18.18 2.14
C LEU A 63 -4.78 19.28 1.09
N ASP A 64 -4.85 20.57 1.49
CA ASP A 64 -4.63 21.70 0.59
C ASP A 64 -3.24 21.66 -0.03
N GLN A 65 -2.20 21.50 0.78
CA GLN A 65 -0.81 21.42 0.31
C GLN A 65 -0.57 20.21 -0.63
N ILE A 66 -1.21 19.08 -0.36
CA ILE A 66 -1.12 17.91 -1.26
C ILE A 66 -1.79 18.19 -2.59
N ALA A 67 -2.97 18.84 -2.58
CA ALA A 67 -3.73 19.19 -3.79
C ALA A 67 -2.96 20.18 -4.69
N GLU A 68 -2.11 21.05 -4.13
CA GLU A 68 -1.21 21.93 -4.88
C GLU A 68 -0.13 21.17 -5.66
N VAL A 69 0.32 20.03 -5.16
CA VAL A 69 1.33 19.19 -5.83
C VAL A 69 0.72 18.33 -6.93
N GLY A 70 -0.56 17.96 -6.79
CA GLY A 70 -1.27 17.15 -7.76
C GLY A 70 -2.55 16.54 -7.18
N GLN A 71 -3.12 15.59 -7.89
CA GLN A 71 -4.32 14.86 -7.44
C GLN A 71 -4.01 13.38 -7.15
N PRO A 72 -3.18 13.07 -6.14
CA PRO A 72 -2.90 11.69 -5.78
C PRO A 72 -4.14 11.04 -5.15
N ILE A 73 -4.14 9.71 -5.11
CA ILE A 73 -5.05 8.96 -4.24
C ILE A 73 -4.56 9.11 -2.80
N ILE A 74 -5.42 9.54 -1.90
CA ILE A 74 -5.13 9.64 -0.47
C ILE A 74 -5.67 8.40 0.23
N ILE A 75 -4.79 7.63 0.86
CA ILE A 75 -5.14 6.44 1.63
C ILE A 75 -5.13 6.84 3.11
N LEU A 76 -6.32 7.08 3.67
CA LEU A 76 -6.50 7.30 5.10
C LEU A 76 -6.28 5.97 5.82
N THR A 77 -5.17 5.88 6.54
CA THR A 77 -4.76 4.70 7.30
C THR A 77 -4.34 5.10 8.71
N GLY A 78 -3.72 4.19 9.44
CA GLY A 78 -3.25 4.51 10.78
C GLY A 78 -2.86 3.27 11.55
N GLY A 79 -3.12 3.31 12.85
CA GLY A 79 -3.50 2.14 13.60
C GLY A 79 -4.85 1.67 13.09
N GLU A 80 -5.92 2.33 13.52
CA GLU A 80 -7.27 2.16 12.98
C GLU A 80 -7.89 3.55 12.69
N PRO A 81 -8.11 3.92 11.43
CA PRO A 81 -8.58 5.26 11.09
C PRO A 81 -9.96 5.61 11.67
N LEU A 82 -10.83 4.62 11.89
CA LEU A 82 -12.16 4.84 12.48
C LEU A 82 -12.12 5.22 13.98
N LEU A 83 -10.96 5.11 14.64
CA LEU A 83 -10.75 5.62 16.00
C LEU A 83 -10.41 7.12 16.04
N ARG A 84 -10.19 7.74 14.89
CA ARG A 84 -9.98 9.18 14.80
C ARG A 84 -11.34 9.89 14.68
N PRO A 85 -11.70 10.79 15.63
CA PRO A 85 -13.07 11.36 15.70
C PRO A 85 -13.49 12.18 14.47
N ASP A 86 -12.55 12.91 13.87
CA ASP A 86 -12.78 13.82 12.74
C ASP A 86 -12.47 13.16 11.37
N ILE A 87 -12.33 11.83 11.31
CA ILE A 87 -11.90 11.12 10.09
C ILE A 87 -12.84 11.35 8.90
N PHE A 88 -14.15 11.44 9.14
CA PHE A 88 -15.15 11.67 8.09
C PHE A 88 -15.16 13.11 7.59
N GLU A 89 -14.85 14.09 8.47
CA GLU A 89 -14.64 15.49 8.09
C GLU A 89 -13.43 15.62 7.18
N ILE A 90 -12.31 15.02 7.56
CA ILE A 90 -11.08 14.97 6.75
C ILE A 90 -11.36 14.32 5.39
N ALA A 91 -12.06 13.18 5.37
CA ALA A 91 -12.40 12.48 4.14
C ALA A 91 -13.29 13.33 3.22
N ARG A 92 -14.32 13.98 3.77
CA ARG A 92 -15.21 14.89 3.05
C ARG A 92 -14.41 16.05 2.45
N TYR A 93 -13.61 16.74 3.26
CA TYR A 93 -12.81 17.86 2.81
C TYR A 93 -11.90 17.51 1.65
N GLY A 94 -11.17 16.38 1.74
CA GLY A 94 -10.34 15.90 0.64
C GLY A 94 -11.14 15.59 -0.63
N THR A 95 -12.32 15.00 -0.47
CA THR A 95 -13.26 14.73 -1.59
C THR A 95 -13.71 16.02 -2.26
N ASP A 96 -14.10 17.04 -1.48
CA ASP A 96 -14.54 18.33 -1.98
C ASP A 96 -13.43 19.12 -2.68
N LYS A 97 -12.16 18.87 -2.33
CA LYS A 97 -10.94 19.34 -3.04
C LYS A 97 -10.63 18.56 -4.33
N GLY A 98 -11.45 17.56 -4.69
CA GLY A 98 -11.23 16.73 -5.88
C GLY A 98 -10.20 15.61 -5.70
N LEU A 99 -9.71 15.38 -4.49
CA LEU A 99 -8.82 14.25 -4.19
C LEU A 99 -9.61 12.95 -4.13
N ARG A 100 -9.02 11.87 -4.64
CA ARG A 100 -9.60 10.53 -4.48
C ARG A 100 -9.28 10.00 -3.10
N MET A 101 -10.25 10.06 -2.20
CA MET A 101 -10.13 9.57 -0.84
C MET A 101 -10.49 8.08 -0.76
N VAL A 102 -9.62 7.27 -0.17
CA VAL A 102 -9.85 5.86 0.15
C VAL A 102 -9.42 5.61 1.59
N MET A 103 -9.95 4.55 2.22
CA MET A 103 -9.65 4.26 3.63
C MET A 103 -9.15 2.82 3.79
N ALA A 104 -8.25 2.61 4.74
CA ALA A 104 -7.69 1.30 5.05
C ALA A 104 -7.97 0.91 6.52
N PRO A 105 -9.25 0.64 6.87
CA PRO A 105 -9.63 0.18 8.20
C PRO A 105 -9.29 -1.31 8.36
N ASN A 106 -9.17 -1.77 9.61
CA ASN A 106 -9.05 -3.20 9.90
C ASN A 106 -10.37 -3.97 9.72
N GLY A 107 -11.48 -3.26 9.56
CA GLY A 107 -12.82 -3.80 9.33
C GLY A 107 -13.65 -4.03 10.60
N THR A 108 -13.01 -4.26 11.75
CA THR A 108 -13.72 -4.68 12.98
C THR A 108 -14.62 -3.61 13.60
N LEU A 109 -14.34 -2.33 13.31
CA LEU A 109 -15.10 -1.18 13.82
C LEU A 109 -16.09 -0.62 12.80
N ILE A 110 -16.21 -1.23 11.62
CA ILE A 110 -17.22 -0.81 10.66
C ILE A 110 -18.59 -1.29 11.14
N THR A 111 -19.49 -0.33 11.34
CA THR A 111 -20.91 -0.51 11.62
C THR A 111 -21.72 0.02 10.42
N GLU A 112 -23.00 -0.28 10.36
CA GLU A 112 -23.90 0.30 9.35
C GLU A 112 -23.81 1.83 9.34
N GLN A 113 -23.83 2.47 10.51
CA GLN A 113 -23.71 3.92 10.63
C GLN A 113 -22.36 4.46 10.11
N SER A 114 -21.23 3.82 10.48
CA SER A 114 -19.92 4.27 10.02
C SER A 114 -19.72 4.01 8.54
N ALA A 115 -20.26 2.92 7.99
CA ALA A 115 -20.24 2.62 6.56
C ALA A 115 -21.00 3.70 5.76
N LYS A 116 -22.19 4.10 6.23
CA LYS A 116 -22.92 5.21 5.64
C LYS A 116 -22.14 6.52 5.70
N LYS A 117 -21.53 6.87 6.85
CA LYS A 117 -20.69 8.06 6.98
C LYS A 117 -19.49 8.04 6.03
N MET A 118 -18.84 6.87 5.84
CA MET A 118 -17.77 6.71 4.85
C MET A 118 -18.28 7.01 3.43
N ALA A 119 -19.40 6.42 3.01
CA ALA A 119 -20.00 6.65 1.70
C ALA A 119 -20.35 8.13 1.51
N ASP A 120 -21.03 8.72 2.50
CA ASP A 120 -21.42 10.14 2.48
C ASP A 120 -20.21 11.07 2.42
N SER A 121 -19.06 10.71 3.04
CA SER A 121 -17.83 11.51 2.98
C SER A 121 -17.03 11.34 1.68
N GLY A 122 -17.54 10.54 0.73
CA GLY A 122 -16.93 10.37 -0.59
C GLY A 122 -15.95 9.21 -0.69
N ILE A 123 -15.79 8.39 0.35
CA ILE A 123 -14.98 7.16 0.29
C ILE A 123 -15.66 6.16 -0.64
N LYS A 124 -15.02 5.85 -1.77
CA LYS A 124 -15.53 4.90 -2.78
C LYS A 124 -14.95 3.50 -2.65
N ARG A 125 -13.82 3.35 -1.96
CA ARG A 125 -13.14 2.07 -1.77
C ARG A 125 -12.47 2.01 -0.42
N ILE A 126 -12.57 0.85 0.23
CA ILE A 126 -11.80 0.52 1.43
C ILE A 126 -10.87 -0.65 1.19
N SER A 127 -9.80 -0.73 2.00
CA SER A 127 -8.87 -1.86 2.03
C SER A 127 -9.00 -2.55 3.38
N VAL A 128 -9.59 -3.74 3.41
CA VAL A 128 -9.70 -4.54 4.62
C VAL A 128 -8.64 -5.62 4.61
N SER A 129 -8.02 -5.85 5.75
CA SER A 129 -6.97 -6.85 5.86
C SER A 129 -7.56 -8.21 6.27
N LEU A 130 -7.20 -9.26 5.50
CA LEU A 130 -7.43 -10.66 5.86
C LEU A 130 -6.11 -11.43 5.71
N ASP A 131 -5.52 -11.89 6.83
CA ASP A 131 -4.23 -12.58 6.86
C ASP A 131 -4.35 -14.08 7.18
N GLY A 132 -5.56 -14.58 7.29
CA GLY A 132 -5.89 -15.98 7.45
C GLY A 132 -7.18 -16.33 6.70
N ALA A 133 -7.29 -17.57 6.25
CA ALA A 133 -8.49 -18.10 5.60
C ALA A 133 -9.54 -18.56 6.62
N THR A 134 -9.16 -18.68 7.91
CA THR A 134 -10.02 -19.09 9.03
C THR A 134 -9.93 -18.09 10.16
N LYS A 135 -10.89 -18.15 11.07
CA LYS A 135 -10.92 -17.35 12.29
C LYS A 135 -9.62 -17.50 13.08
N GLU A 136 -9.21 -18.72 13.34
CA GLU A 136 -8.05 -19.05 14.19
C GLU A 136 -6.78 -18.45 13.62
N SER A 137 -6.55 -18.61 12.32
CA SER A 137 -5.34 -18.09 11.65
C SER A 137 -5.35 -16.57 11.59
N HIS A 138 -6.49 -15.95 11.27
CA HIS A 138 -6.60 -14.49 11.21
C HIS A 138 -6.49 -13.84 12.59
N ASP A 139 -7.24 -14.33 13.57
CA ASP A 139 -7.27 -13.77 14.92
C ASP A 139 -5.90 -13.88 15.60
N SER A 140 -5.20 -15.01 15.43
CA SER A 140 -3.82 -15.18 15.89
C SER A 140 -2.87 -14.14 15.25
N PHE A 141 -3.01 -13.87 13.95
CA PHE A 141 -2.20 -12.89 13.24
C PHE A 141 -2.51 -11.45 13.67
N ARG A 142 -3.78 -11.17 13.97
CA ARG A 142 -4.27 -9.86 14.41
C ARG A 142 -4.13 -9.63 15.92
N GLY A 143 -3.87 -10.68 16.68
CA GLY A 143 -3.65 -10.66 18.13
C GLY A 143 -4.88 -10.29 18.94
N VAL A 144 -6.09 -10.52 18.39
CA VAL A 144 -7.38 -10.25 19.04
C VAL A 144 -8.42 -11.24 18.54
N ASP A 145 -9.06 -11.95 19.47
CA ASP A 145 -10.16 -12.86 19.17
C ASP A 145 -11.37 -12.11 18.59
N GLY A 146 -12.00 -12.68 17.58
CA GLY A 146 -13.15 -12.10 16.88
C GLY A 146 -12.77 -11.04 15.81
N ALA A 147 -11.49 -10.83 15.52
CA ALA A 147 -11.05 -9.92 14.47
C ALA A 147 -11.53 -10.38 13.08
N PHE A 148 -11.52 -11.69 12.81
CA PHE A 148 -12.00 -12.27 11.55
C PHE A 148 -13.49 -11.99 11.33
N GLU A 149 -14.32 -12.39 12.30
CA GLU A 149 -15.76 -12.17 12.21
C GLU A 149 -16.11 -10.68 12.16
N GLY A 150 -15.37 -9.85 12.90
CA GLY A 150 -15.50 -8.40 12.88
C GLY A 150 -15.20 -7.81 11.51
N ALA A 151 -14.11 -8.26 10.85
CA ALA A 151 -13.76 -7.84 9.52
C ALA A 151 -14.82 -8.24 8.48
N LEU A 152 -15.31 -9.47 8.53
CA LEU A 152 -16.37 -9.96 7.62
C LEU A 152 -17.68 -9.16 7.79
N ARG A 153 -18.12 -8.89 9.04
CA ARG A 153 -19.28 -8.01 9.28
C ARG A 153 -19.07 -6.61 8.72
N GLY A 154 -17.88 -6.04 8.96
CA GLY A 154 -17.56 -4.71 8.45
C GLY A 154 -17.55 -4.64 6.92
N ILE A 155 -17.07 -5.70 6.23
CA ILE A 155 -17.13 -5.84 4.78
C ILE A 155 -18.61 -5.85 4.30
N ALA A 156 -19.50 -6.58 5.00
CA ALA A 156 -20.91 -6.63 4.65
C ALA A 156 -21.56 -5.23 4.73
N PHE A 157 -21.37 -4.50 5.82
CA PHE A 157 -21.90 -3.13 5.96
C PHE A 157 -21.33 -2.16 4.92
N ALA A 158 -20.04 -2.26 4.60
CA ALA A 158 -19.45 -1.43 3.55
C ALA A 158 -20.07 -1.71 2.17
N LYS A 159 -20.28 -2.99 1.85
CA LYS A 159 -20.91 -3.44 0.60
C LYS A 159 -22.35 -2.97 0.50
N GLU A 160 -23.14 -3.08 1.57
CA GLU A 160 -24.54 -2.59 1.64
C GLU A 160 -24.62 -1.07 1.46
N SER A 161 -23.58 -0.34 1.88
CA SER A 161 -23.46 1.11 1.68
C SER A 161 -22.90 1.50 0.30
N GLY A 162 -22.70 0.54 -0.62
CA GLY A 162 -22.21 0.78 -1.98
C GLY A 162 -20.71 1.10 -2.05
N ILE A 163 -19.93 0.76 -1.03
CA ILE A 163 -18.49 0.98 -0.99
C ILE A 163 -17.78 -0.26 -1.55
N GLU A 164 -16.97 -0.09 -2.60
CA GLU A 164 -16.08 -1.15 -3.05
C GLU A 164 -15.05 -1.51 -1.98
N PHE A 165 -14.63 -2.77 -1.93
CA PHE A 165 -13.56 -3.17 -1.04
C PHE A 165 -12.53 -4.06 -1.74
N GLN A 166 -11.31 -3.99 -1.23
CA GLN A 166 -10.22 -4.89 -1.57
C GLN A 166 -9.73 -5.60 -0.32
N ILE A 167 -9.17 -6.79 -0.52
CA ILE A 167 -8.51 -7.55 0.53
C ILE A 167 -7.00 -7.30 0.45
N ASN A 168 -6.40 -6.99 1.59
CA ASN A 168 -4.95 -6.91 1.77
C ASN A 168 -4.48 -8.08 2.64
N THR A 169 -3.47 -8.82 2.20
CA THR A 169 -2.90 -9.96 2.94
C THR A 169 -1.40 -9.80 3.07
N THR A 170 -0.89 -9.79 4.30
CA THR A 170 0.56 -9.84 4.56
C THR A 170 1.01 -11.29 4.62
N ILE A 171 1.96 -11.66 3.76
CA ILE A 171 2.47 -13.01 3.63
C ILE A 171 3.65 -13.24 4.59
N THR A 172 3.54 -14.30 5.36
CA THR A 172 4.58 -14.84 6.25
C THR A 172 4.59 -16.36 6.12
N LYS A 173 5.54 -17.05 6.76
CA LYS A 173 5.53 -18.53 6.79
C LYS A 173 4.24 -19.10 7.40
N ALA A 174 3.66 -18.40 8.39
CA ALA A 174 2.46 -18.87 9.10
C ALA A 174 1.20 -18.93 8.23
N ASN A 175 1.14 -18.20 7.11
CA ASN A 175 -0.05 -18.14 6.24
C ASN A 175 0.25 -18.37 4.76
N LEU A 176 1.47 -18.71 4.39
CA LEU A 176 1.88 -18.88 2.99
C LEU A 176 1.02 -19.90 2.23
N ASP A 177 0.69 -21.00 2.87
CA ASP A 177 -0.14 -22.08 2.32
C ASP A 177 -1.62 -21.70 2.22
N GLN A 178 -2.05 -20.67 2.93
CA GLN A 178 -3.45 -20.19 2.94
C GLN A 178 -3.75 -19.17 1.86
N ILE A 179 -2.74 -18.61 1.17
CA ILE A 179 -2.93 -17.52 0.21
C ILE A 179 -3.95 -17.86 -0.89
N PRO A 180 -3.95 -19.08 -1.49
CA PRO A 180 -4.99 -19.46 -2.45
C PRO A 180 -6.41 -19.43 -1.85
N LYS A 181 -6.58 -19.93 -0.62
CA LYS A 181 -7.87 -19.92 0.09
C LYS A 181 -8.33 -18.51 0.46
N ILE A 182 -7.40 -17.63 0.86
CA ILE A 182 -7.70 -16.22 1.12
C ILE A 182 -8.14 -15.51 -0.17
N GLN A 183 -7.52 -15.82 -1.30
CA GLN A 183 -7.92 -15.28 -2.61
C GLN A 183 -9.33 -15.76 -3.01
N GLU A 184 -9.62 -17.04 -2.80
CA GLU A 184 -10.96 -17.59 -3.02
C GLU A 184 -12.00 -16.93 -2.11
N LEU A 185 -11.68 -16.75 -0.82
CA LEU A 185 -12.52 -16.03 0.12
C LEU A 185 -12.79 -14.60 -0.35
N ALA A 186 -11.76 -13.89 -0.85
CA ALA A 186 -11.92 -12.54 -1.39
C ALA A 186 -12.89 -12.51 -2.59
N VAL A 187 -12.83 -13.50 -3.50
CA VAL A 187 -13.79 -13.66 -4.60
C VAL A 187 -15.20 -13.87 -4.07
N ASN A 188 -15.36 -14.80 -3.13
CA ASN A 188 -16.67 -15.18 -2.58
C ASN A 188 -17.35 -14.02 -1.82
N LEU A 189 -16.56 -13.16 -1.15
CA LEU A 189 -17.04 -11.95 -0.51
C LEU A 189 -17.45 -10.86 -1.51
N GLY A 190 -16.98 -10.95 -2.77
CA GLY A 190 -17.21 -9.95 -3.82
C GLY A 190 -16.21 -8.80 -3.78
N ALA A 191 -14.98 -9.03 -3.32
CA ALA A 191 -13.91 -8.04 -3.40
C ALA A 191 -13.62 -7.66 -4.85
N VAL A 192 -13.20 -6.41 -5.08
CA VAL A 192 -12.76 -5.95 -6.41
C VAL A 192 -11.26 -6.19 -6.65
N ALA A 193 -10.49 -6.39 -5.59
CA ALA A 193 -9.05 -6.61 -5.70
C ALA A 193 -8.50 -7.43 -4.51
N HIS A 194 -7.40 -8.13 -4.76
CA HIS A 194 -6.56 -8.75 -3.74
C HIS A 194 -5.13 -8.24 -3.85
N HIS A 195 -4.66 -7.57 -2.81
CA HIS A 195 -3.30 -7.07 -2.71
C HIS A 195 -2.51 -7.92 -1.71
N ILE A 196 -1.47 -8.57 -2.19
CA ILE A 196 -0.52 -9.26 -1.31
C ILE A 196 0.61 -8.32 -0.90
N PHE A 197 1.01 -8.40 0.36
CA PHE A 197 2.14 -7.68 0.94
C PHE A 197 3.17 -8.69 1.40
N LEU A 198 4.40 -8.58 0.95
CA LEU A 198 5.48 -9.38 1.51
C LEU A 198 5.98 -8.69 2.78
N LEU A 199 6.15 -9.46 3.85
CA LEU A 199 6.61 -8.94 5.14
C LEU A 199 7.84 -8.05 4.97
N VAL A 200 7.79 -6.87 5.59
CA VAL A 200 8.95 -6.00 5.79
C VAL A 200 9.14 -5.89 7.29
N PRO A 201 10.30 -6.24 7.84
CA PRO A 201 10.52 -6.37 9.28
C PRO A 201 10.66 -5.00 9.97
N THR A 202 9.56 -4.24 10.01
CA THR A 202 9.45 -2.94 10.69
C THR A 202 8.43 -3.00 11.82
N GLY A 203 8.55 -2.12 12.80
CA GLY A 203 7.69 -2.11 13.98
C GLY A 203 7.70 -3.46 14.71
N ARG A 204 6.52 -4.03 15.01
CA ARG A 204 6.42 -5.38 15.60
C ARG A 204 6.88 -6.49 14.66
N GLY A 205 6.88 -6.25 13.34
CA GLY A 205 7.44 -7.20 12.37
C GLY A 205 8.91 -7.56 12.62
N LYS A 206 9.66 -6.74 13.36
CA LYS A 206 11.04 -7.05 13.78
C LYS A 206 11.14 -8.24 14.73
N TYR A 207 10.07 -8.53 15.46
CA TYR A 207 10.04 -9.64 16.42
C TYR A 207 9.60 -10.97 15.81
N ILE A 208 9.26 -10.99 14.52
CA ILE A 208 8.84 -12.18 13.77
C ILE A 208 9.70 -12.38 12.51
N LEU A 209 11.00 -12.08 12.57
CA LEU A 209 11.94 -12.28 11.46
C LEU A 209 12.01 -13.75 11.02
N ASP A 210 11.86 -14.70 11.94
CA ASP A 210 11.75 -16.12 11.69
C ASP A 210 10.56 -16.51 10.81
N GLN A 211 9.55 -15.65 10.74
CA GLN A 211 8.35 -15.79 9.89
C GLN A 211 8.53 -15.21 8.49
N GLU A 212 9.66 -14.57 8.19
CA GLU A 212 9.95 -14.13 6.83
C GLU A 212 10.15 -15.34 5.91
N ILE A 213 9.49 -15.35 4.75
CA ILE A 213 9.64 -16.43 3.77
C ILE A 213 11.01 -16.35 3.08
N SER A 214 11.53 -17.47 2.62
CA SER A 214 12.79 -17.51 1.91
C SER A 214 12.73 -16.82 0.55
N SER A 215 13.89 -16.50 -0.04
CA SER A 215 13.96 -15.89 -1.38
C SER A 215 13.35 -16.79 -2.46
N GLU A 216 13.44 -18.12 -2.31
CA GLU A 216 12.86 -19.11 -3.20
C GLU A 216 11.33 -19.18 -3.05
N GLU A 217 10.81 -19.14 -1.82
CA GLU A 217 9.37 -19.04 -1.54
C GLU A 217 8.79 -17.75 -2.07
N TYR A 218 9.53 -16.64 -1.89
CA TYR A 218 9.18 -15.34 -2.43
C TYR A 218 9.02 -15.39 -3.96
N GLU A 219 10.01 -15.95 -4.66
CA GLU A 219 9.98 -16.08 -6.12
C GLU A 219 8.83 -17.01 -6.59
N ARG A 220 8.62 -18.17 -5.91
CA ARG A 220 7.50 -19.07 -6.22
C ARG A 220 6.14 -18.40 -6.01
N THR A 221 5.97 -17.68 -4.90
CA THR A 221 4.72 -16.98 -4.59
C THR A 221 4.38 -15.94 -5.65
N LEU A 222 5.36 -15.15 -6.10
CA LEU A 222 5.12 -14.14 -7.12
C LEU A 222 4.88 -14.73 -8.51
N ASN A 223 5.50 -15.87 -8.84
CA ASN A 223 5.16 -16.61 -10.06
C ASN A 223 3.74 -17.18 -10.01
N TRP A 224 3.35 -17.79 -8.89
CA TRP A 224 1.97 -18.22 -8.68
C TRP A 224 0.99 -17.05 -8.82
N PHE A 225 1.30 -15.90 -8.22
CA PHE A 225 0.45 -14.71 -8.28
C PHE A 225 0.32 -14.15 -9.70
N TYR A 226 1.38 -14.25 -10.51
CA TYR A 226 1.31 -13.95 -11.94
C TYR A 226 0.32 -14.87 -12.66
N ASP A 227 0.36 -16.18 -12.38
CA ASP A 227 -0.52 -17.17 -13.01
C ASP A 227 -2.00 -16.98 -12.62
N GLN A 228 -2.29 -16.30 -11.50
CA GLN A 228 -3.66 -16.00 -11.09
C GLN A 228 -4.32 -14.88 -11.91
N ARG A 229 -3.57 -14.05 -12.63
CA ARG A 229 -4.08 -12.85 -13.32
C ARG A 229 -5.22 -13.16 -14.31
N GLU A 230 -5.14 -14.29 -14.99
CA GLU A 230 -6.14 -14.71 -15.99
C GLU A 230 -7.18 -15.69 -15.39
N LYS A 231 -6.99 -16.10 -14.12
CA LYS A 231 -7.83 -17.11 -13.44
C LYS A 231 -8.81 -16.53 -12.41
N THR A 232 -8.64 -15.27 -12.03
CA THR A 232 -9.49 -14.63 -11.02
C THR A 232 -10.10 -13.34 -11.57
N PRO A 233 -11.32 -12.97 -11.16
CA PRO A 233 -11.92 -11.69 -11.51
C PRO A 233 -11.29 -10.52 -10.74
N LEU A 234 -10.44 -10.79 -9.72
CA LEU A 234 -9.85 -9.79 -8.87
C LEU A 234 -8.73 -9.01 -9.58
N GLN A 235 -8.66 -7.70 -9.32
CA GLN A 235 -7.46 -6.93 -9.62
C GLN A 235 -6.35 -7.36 -8.65
N LEU A 236 -5.26 -7.90 -9.18
CA LEU A 236 -4.14 -8.38 -8.38
C LEU A 236 -3.02 -7.35 -8.28
N LYS A 237 -2.45 -7.17 -7.08
CA LYS A 237 -1.28 -6.31 -6.87
C LYS A 237 -0.34 -6.91 -5.84
N ALA A 238 0.95 -6.98 -6.19
CA ALA A 238 2.01 -7.33 -5.26
C ALA A 238 2.64 -6.05 -4.68
N THR A 239 2.52 -5.87 -3.37
CA THR A 239 3.02 -4.71 -2.61
C THR A 239 4.20 -5.14 -1.74
N CYS A 240 5.18 -4.26 -1.54
CA CYS A 240 6.46 -4.61 -0.91
C CYS A 240 7.17 -5.77 -1.62
N ALA A 241 6.79 -6.04 -2.85
CA ALA A 241 7.22 -7.15 -3.69
C ALA A 241 7.63 -6.67 -5.09
N PRO A 242 8.61 -5.76 -5.21
CA PRO A 242 8.99 -5.17 -6.51
C PRO A 242 9.50 -6.21 -7.52
N HIS A 243 9.96 -7.39 -7.07
CA HIS A 243 10.38 -8.49 -7.93
C HIS A 243 9.26 -8.95 -8.89
N TYR A 244 8.00 -8.78 -8.51
CA TYR A 244 6.84 -9.09 -9.35
C TYR A 244 6.93 -8.41 -10.73
N TYR A 245 7.42 -7.17 -10.79
CA TYR A 245 7.53 -6.43 -12.04
C TYR A 245 8.67 -6.93 -12.95
N ARG A 246 9.70 -7.54 -12.38
CA ARG A 246 10.72 -8.30 -13.12
C ARG A 246 10.11 -9.59 -13.65
N ILE A 247 9.49 -10.39 -12.77
CA ILE A 247 8.84 -11.67 -13.12
C ILE A 247 7.82 -11.45 -14.24
N LEU A 248 6.96 -10.46 -14.12
CA LEU A 248 5.97 -10.11 -15.14
C LEU A 248 6.61 -9.92 -16.52
N ARG A 249 7.72 -9.19 -16.59
CA ARG A 249 8.42 -8.96 -17.87
C ARG A 249 9.12 -10.20 -18.40
N GLN A 250 9.74 -10.98 -17.51
CA GLN A 250 10.40 -12.23 -17.89
C GLN A 250 9.38 -13.26 -18.40
N ARG A 251 8.24 -13.40 -17.69
CA ARG A 251 7.15 -14.31 -18.08
C ARG A 251 6.51 -13.87 -19.38
N ALA A 252 6.16 -12.59 -19.51
CA ALA A 252 5.58 -12.07 -20.75
C ALA A 252 6.51 -12.30 -21.96
N LYS A 253 7.81 -12.04 -21.82
CA LYS A 253 8.79 -12.33 -22.87
C LYS A 253 8.84 -13.81 -23.24
N LYS A 254 8.86 -14.71 -22.24
CA LYS A 254 8.85 -16.17 -22.44
C LYS A 254 7.59 -16.65 -23.16
N GLU A 255 6.45 -16.01 -22.88
CA GLU A 255 5.13 -16.32 -23.46
C GLU A 255 4.89 -15.61 -24.79
N GLY A 256 5.87 -14.87 -25.33
CA GLY A 256 5.73 -14.10 -26.58
C GLY A 256 4.73 -12.93 -26.46
N LYS A 257 4.38 -12.51 -25.24
CA LYS A 257 3.44 -11.42 -24.97
C LYS A 257 4.16 -10.09 -24.82
N SER A 258 3.60 -9.00 -25.37
CA SER A 258 4.08 -7.63 -25.09
C SER A 258 3.52 -7.13 -23.75
N VAL A 259 4.34 -6.41 -22.96
CA VAL A 259 3.87 -5.73 -21.75
C VAL A 259 3.37 -4.34 -22.12
N SER A 260 2.06 -4.19 -22.18
CA SER A 260 1.37 -2.94 -22.53
C SER A 260 0.19 -2.70 -21.61
N PHE A 261 -0.35 -1.48 -21.59
CA PHE A 261 -1.56 -1.17 -20.81
C PHE A 261 -2.73 -2.09 -21.20
N LYS A 262 -2.86 -2.44 -22.48
CA LYS A 262 -3.90 -3.35 -23.01
C LYS A 262 -3.77 -4.77 -22.42
N THR A 263 -2.54 -5.26 -22.25
CA THR A 263 -2.28 -6.64 -21.79
C THR A 263 -2.12 -6.79 -20.29
N HIS A 264 -1.60 -5.74 -19.60
CA HIS A 264 -1.22 -5.82 -18.19
C HIS A 264 -1.76 -4.65 -17.35
N GLY A 265 -2.61 -3.79 -17.94
CA GLY A 265 -3.21 -2.66 -17.22
C GLY A 265 -2.15 -1.73 -16.59
N LEU A 266 -2.41 -1.28 -15.38
CA LEU A 266 -1.50 -0.38 -14.65
C LEU A 266 -0.12 -1.00 -14.38
N ASP A 267 0.01 -2.33 -14.29
CA ASP A 267 1.29 -2.99 -14.05
C ASP A 267 2.29 -2.79 -15.21
N ALA A 268 1.82 -2.52 -16.42
CA ALA A 268 2.68 -2.20 -17.55
C ALA A 268 3.36 -0.82 -17.43
N VAL A 269 2.67 0.14 -16.83
CA VAL A 269 3.06 1.56 -16.78
C VAL A 269 3.55 2.02 -15.39
N THR A 270 3.57 1.11 -14.43
CA THR A 270 4.09 1.36 -13.08
C THR A 270 5.40 0.59 -12.85
N ARG A 271 5.99 0.79 -11.68
CA ARG A 271 7.19 0.09 -11.24
C ARG A 271 6.98 -0.57 -9.88
N GLY A 272 7.93 -1.42 -9.46
CA GLY A 272 7.84 -2.18 -8.23
C GLY A 272 7.85 -1.34 -6.97
N CYS A 273 8.91 -0.57 -6.75
CA CYS A 273 8.99 0.33 -5.60
C CYS A 273 8.66 1.76 -6.03
N LEU A 274 7.56 2.31 -5.49
CA LEU A 274 7.11 3.69 -5.76
C LEU A 274 7.57 4.69 -4.70
N GLY A 275 8.20 4.25 -3.62
CA GLY A 275 8.68 5.13 -2.55
C GLY A 275 9.54 6.27 -3.09
N GLY A 276 9.14 7.52 -2.83
CA GLY A 276 9.81 8.72 -3.32
C GLY A 276 9.66 9.01 -4.81
N THR A 277 9.17 8.07 -5.63
CA THR A 277 9.01 8.25 -7.08
C THR A 277 7.56 8.45 -7.54
N GLY A 278 6.60 8.02 -6.77
CA GLY A 278 5.16 8.16 -7.05
C GLY A 278 4.31 7.93 -5.83
N PHE A 279 4.95 7.66 -4.70
CA PHE A 279 4.33 7.36 -3.43
C PHE A 279 5.12 8.02 -2.30
N CYS A 280 4.42 8.56 -1.32
CA CYS A 280 4.97 8.87 -0.01
C CYS A 280 4.03 8.44 1.11
N PHE A 281 4.56 8.43 2.30
CA PHE A 281 3.84 8.17 3.55
C PHE A 281 3.94 9.39 4.45
N ILE A 282 2.84 9.72 5.13
CA ILE A 282 2.80 10.79 6.13
C ILE A 282 2.36 10.16 7.45
N SER A 283 3.16 10.37 8.50
CA SER A 283 2.86 9.85 9.84
C SER A 283 1.75 10.66 10.52
N HIS A 284 1.18 10.14 11.60
CA HIS A 284 0.20 10.83 12.46
C HIS A 284 0.72 12.17 13.03
N ARG A 285 2.04 12.39 13.00
CA ARG A 285 2.72 13.62 13.44
C ARG A 285 3.12 14.55 12.29
N GLY A 286 2.74 14.22 11.05
CA GLY A 286 3.10 15.02 9.88
C GLY A 286 4.52 14.82 9.34
N ILE A 287 5.22 13.76 9.77
CA ILE A 287 6.54 13.42 9.21
C ILE A 287 6.33 12.72 7.87
N VAL A 288 6.92 13.26 6.81
CA VAL A 288 6.90 12.68 5.47
C VAL A 288 8.03 11.65 5.33
N GLN A 289 7.71 10.49 4.75
CA GLN A 289 8.62 9.35 4.59
C GLN A 289 8.45 8.77 3.18
N PRO A 290 9.44 8.05 2.62
CA PRO A 290 9.32 7.42 1.30
C PRO A 290 8.21 6.37 1.23
N CYS A 291 8.04 5.58 2.30
CA CYS A 291 6.90 4.69 2.49
C CYS A 291 6.73 4.38 3.98
N GLY A 292 5.59 3.76 4.34
CA GLY A 292 5.30 3.44 5.75
C GLY A 292 6.28 2.45 6.38
N PHE A 293 6.99 1.68 5.58
CA PHE A 293 8.00 0.71 6.03
C PHE A 293 9.43 1.29 6.00
N LEU A 294 9.70 2.34 5.22
CA LEU A 294 10.99 3.03 5.19
C LEU A 294 10.87 4.31 6.01
N GLN A 295 11.14 4.20 7.30
CA GLN A 295 10.93 5.27 8.29
C GLN A 295 12.09 6.29 8.29
N VAL A 296 12.49 6.75 7.10
CA VAL A 296 13.50 7.83 6.94
C VAL A 296 12.76 9.16 6.81
N ASN A 297 13.14 10.13 7.62
CA ASN A 297 12.52 11.47 7.64
C ASN A 297 12.90 12.24 6.38
N CYS A 298 11.92 12.66 5.59
CA CYS A 298 12.09 13.50 4.41
C CYS A 298 11.73 14.98 4.65
N GLY A 299 11.09 15.27 5.78
CA GLY A 299 10.60 16.59 6.20
C GLY A 299 9.35 16.45 7.07
N GLU A 300 8.88 17.57 7.61
CA GLU A 300 7.72 17.64 8.50
C GLU A 300 6.77 18.72 8.01
N VAL A 301 5.52 18.36 7.71
CA VAL A 301 4.53 19.26 7.08
C VAL A 301 4.11 20.46 7.94
N THR A 302 4.37 20.40 9.24
CA THR A 302 4.14 21.51 10.17
C THR A 302 5.26 22.55 10.15
N LYS A 303 6.40 22.24 9.50
CA LYS A 303 7.59 23.10 9.45
C LYS A 303 7.95 23.52 8.01
N THR A 304 7.64 22.68 7.04
CA THR A 304 8.03 22.87 5.65
C THR A 304 6.85 22.54 4.74
N PRO A 305 6.52 23.36 3.75
CA PRO A 305 5.45 23.08 2.79
C PRO A 305 5.64 21.71 2.14
N PHE A 306 4.56 20.97 1.96
CA PHE A 306 4.62 19.61 1.41
C PHE A 306 5.24 19.57 0.01
N ALA A 307 5.00 20.60 -0.81
CA ALA A 307 5.60 20.71 -2.15
C ALA A 307 7.13 20.75 -2.09
N ASP A 308 7.68 21.50 -1.15
CA ASP A 308 9.14 21.59 -0.97
C ASP A 308 9.73 20.26 -0.49
N ILE A 309 9.05 19.58 0.45
CA ILE A 309 9.47 18.25 0.90
C ILE A 309 9.46 17.27 -0.27
N TRP A 310 8.36 17.22 -1.03
CA TRP A 310 8.22 16.28 -2.15
C TRP A 310 9.24 16.53 -3.26
N ASN A 311 9.52 17.77 -3.58
CA ASN A 311 10.39 18.11 -4.71
C ASN A 311 11.88 18.11 -4.34
N ASN A 312 12.24 18.52 -3.12
CA ASN A 312 13.62 18.89 -2.80
C ASN A 312 14.27 17.99 -1.73
N SER A 313 13.54 17.08 -1.05
CA SER A 313 14.16 16.18 -0.08
C SER A 313 15.24 15.34 -0.73
N GLU A 314 16.45 15.37 -0.19
CA GLU A 314 17.60 14.57 -0.65
C GLU A 314 17.30 13.06 -0.70
N VAL A 315 16.48 12.58 0.23
CA VAL A 315 16.05 11.18 0.27
C VAL A 315 15.20 10.86 -0.97
N PHE A 316 14.23 11.72 -1.30
CA PHE A 316 13.41 11.52 -2.50
C PHE A 316 14.21 11.66 -3.77
N LEU A 317 15.09 12.64 -3.85
CA LEU A 317 15.99 12.82 -5.00
C LEU A 317 16.90 11.60 -5.21
N SER A 318 17.43 11.05 -4.12
CA SER A 318 18.25 9.83 -4.18
C SER A 318 17.46 8.60 -4.65
N LEU A 319 16.20 8.45 -4.21
CA LEU A 319 15.33 7.34 -4.63
C LEU A 319 14.86 7.48 -6.10
N ARG A 320 14.85 8.68 -6.65
CA ARG A 320 14.53 8.97 -8.07
C ARG A 320 15.72 8.70 -9.01
N ASP A 321 16.92 8.73 -8.49
CA ASP A 321 18.14 8.43 -9.24
C ASP A 321 18.54 6.95 -9.10
N PHE A 322 18.11 6.14 -10.07
CA PHE A 322 18.36 4.69 -10.05
C PHE A 322 19.83 4.32 -10.30
N SER A 323 20.68 5.29 -10.70
CA SER A 323 22.12 5.06 -10.83
C SER A 323 22.81 4.93 -9.46
N LYS A 324 22.17 5.47 -8.39
CA LYS A 324 22.65 5.37 -7.01
C LYS A 324 22.41 4.03 -6.34
N LEU A 325 21.59 3.16 -6.95
CA LEU A 325 21.37 1.81 -6.40
C LEU A 325 22.69 1.02 -6.38
N LYS A 326 22.90 0.27 -5.30
CA LYS A 326 24.12 -0.50 -5.03
C LYS A 326 23.93 -2.00 -5.23
N GLY A 327 25.02 -2.75 -5.19
CA GLY A 327 25.04 -4.20 -5.28
C GLY A 327 24.32 -4.74 -6.52
N LYS A 328 23.64 -5.87 -6.40
CA LYS A 328 22.86 -6.48 -7.49
C LYS A 328 21.83 -5.54 -8.09
N CYS A 329 21.14 -4.74 -7.26
CA CYS A 329 20.14 -3.80 -7.75
C CYS A 329 20.71 -2.73 -8.65
N GLY A 330 21.93 -2.24 -8.39
CA GLY A 330 22.62 -1.22 -9.19
C GLY A 330 23.06 -1.73 -10.57
N LYS A 331 23.43 -3.01 -10.67
CA LYS A 331 23.86 -3.66 -11.92
C LYS A 331 22.70 -4.26 -12.72
N CYS A 332 21.52 -4.38 -12.10
CA CYS A 332 20.39 -5.14 -12.65
C CYS A 332 19.74 -4.40 -13.84
N GLU A 333 19.53 -5.10 -14.94
CA GLU A 333 18.80 -4.62 -16.13
C GLU A 333 17.34 -4.25 -15.81
N PHE A 334 16.77 -4.81 -14.73
CA PHE A 334 15.41 -4.49 -14.25
C PHE A 334 15.37 -3.35 -13.24
N ARG A 335 16.48 -2.65 -12.95
CA ARG A 335 16.53 -1.61 -11.89
C ARG A 335 15.49 -0.51 -12.05
N LYS A 336 15.11 -0.14 -13.27
CA LYS A 336 14.10 0.88 -13.54
C LYS A 336 12.66 0.40 -13.29
N VAL A 337 12.39 -0.90 -13.43
CA VAL A 337 11.05 -1.47 -13.31
C VAL A 337 10.82 -2.20 -11.99
N CYS A 338 11.84 -2.80 -11.41
CA CYS A 338 11.82 -3.47 -10.11
C CYS A 338 12.34 -2.51 -9.01
N GLY A 339 13.63 -2.26 -9.01
CA GLY A 339 14.33 -1.41 -8.05
C GLY A 339 14.51 -2.00 -6.65
N GLY A 340 14.04 -3.24 -6.37
CA GLY A 340 14.07 -3.85 -5.04
C GLY A 340 13.21 -3.11 -4.01
N CYS A 341 12.89 -3.75 -2.88
CA CYS A 341 12.20 -3.09 -1.77
C CYS A 341 13.20 -2.25 -0.95
N ARG A 342 13.10 -0.93 -1.06
CA ARG A 342 14.04 -0.02 -0.39
C ARG A 342 13.93 -0.04 1.13
N ALA A 343 12.72 -0.37 1.64
CA ALA A 343 12.52 -0.53 3.07
C ALA A 343 13.21 -1.79 3.60
N ARG A 344 13.10 -2.93 2.88
CA ARG A 344 13.76 -4.17 3.30
C ARG A 344 15.28 -4.06 3.17
N ALA A 345 15.78 -3.40 2.11
CA ALA A 345 17.20 -3.09 1.99
C ALA A 345 17.70 -2.27 3.18
N TYR A 346 16.95 -1.24 3.59
CA TYR A 346 17.27 -0.39 4.74
C TYR A 346 17.27 -1.15 6.07
N GLU A 347 16.24 -1.97 6.31
CA GLU A 347 16.15 -2.75 7.55
C GLU A 347 17.29 -3.77 7.68
N ALA A 348 17.77 -4.32 6.56
CA ALA A 348 18.86 -5.29 6.55
C ALA A 348 20.26 -4.64 6.68
N THR A 349 20.44 -3.39 6.20
CA THR A 349 21.79 -2.83 6.01
C THR A 349 21.98 -1.41 6.58
N GLY A 350 20.90 -0.72 6.93
CA GLY A 350 20.92 0.71 7.27
C GLY A 350 21.00 1.64 6.04
N ASP A 351 21.07 1.08 4.82
CA ASP A 351 21.17 1.86 3.57
C ASP A 351 20.02 1.49 2.62
N PHE A 352 19.12 2.45 2.38
CA PHE A 352 17.99 2.25 1.47
C PHE A 352 18.38 2.14 -0.01
N LEU A 353 19.62 2.42 -0.37
CA LEU A 353 20.17 2.24 -1.72
C LEU A 353 20.86 0.89 -1.90
N ALA A 354 21.07 0.12 -0.83
CA ALA A 354 21.67 -1.20 -0.87
C ALA A 354 20.83 -2.20 -1.72
N GLU A 355 21.39 -3.36 -2.01
CA GLU A 355 20.65 -4.41 -2.71
C GLU A 355 19.52 -5.00 -1.88
N GLU A 356 18.51 -5.50 -2.55
CA GLU A 356 17.37 -6.20 -1.93
C GLU A 356 17.79 -7.58 -1.42
N PRO A 357 17.70 -7.86 -0.10
CA PRO A 357 18.24 -9.11 0.47
C PRO A 357 17.50 -10.39 0.02
N LEU A 358 16.18 -10.30 -0.24
CA LEU A 358 15.37 -11.45 -0.66
C LEU A 358 15.37 -11.67 -2.18
N CYS A 359 16.26 -11.03 -2.94
CA CYS A 359 16.31 -11.22 -4.38
C CYS A 359 17.18 -12.44 -4.75
N SER A 360 16.56 -13.51 -5.26
CA SER A 360 17.27 -14.69 -5.79
C SER A 360 17.82 -14.48 -7.20
N TYR A 361 17.33 -13.45 -7.92
CA TYR A 361 17.75 -13.17 -9.30
C TYR A 361 19.20 -12.70 -9.36
N GLN A 362 19.95 -13.29 -10.30
CA GLN A 362 21.31 -12.85 -10.64
C GLN A 362 21.22 -12.03 -11.94
N PRO A 363 21.62 -10.74 -11.92
CA PRO A 363 21.67 -9.93 -13.11
C PRO A 363 22.65 -10.49 -14.15
N ASN A 364 22.35 -10.31 -15.44
CA ASN A 364 23.31 -10.59 -16.48
C ASN A 364 24.55 -9.69 -16.31
N ALA A 365 25.74 -10.27 -16.46
CA ALA A 365 27.01 -9.56 -16.30
C ALA A 365 27.20 -8.49 -17.38
#